data_8ccd3c2ec7940327d73c9a92f7801c43
#
_entry.id   8ccd3c2ec7940327d73c9a92f7801c43
#
_cell.length_a   1.000
_cell.length_b   1.000
_cell.length_c   1.000
_cell.angle_alpha   90.00
_cell.angle_beta   90.00
_cell.angle_gamma   90.00
#
_symmetry.space_group_name_H-M   'P 1'
#
loop_
_entity.id
_entity.type
_entity.pdbx_description
1 polymer ?
#
loop_
_entity_poly.entity_id
_entity_poly.type
_entity_poly.pdbx_seq_one_letter_code
_entity_poly.pdbx_strand_id
1 'polypeptide(L)'
;MKWYKKIGLFVTAGLTLLGLSACGNQGESTDGKVTIEYFNQKGEMVDTLREIAKDFEKENPNVHVKVVNVPNAGEVLKTRVLAGDIPDVVNIYPQSIELQEWAKAGYFEDLSNKDYLKRVKNHYADKYAIDGKIYNIPYTANAYGIYYNKDKFKELGLKVPETWEEFEELVDKIIAKGETPFAIAGADTWTLNGYHQLALATSTGGGKEANDYLRFSKPNAIKSSDSVLKDDFRLLDLFRKKGAMQTNWQGAGYTDVVGAFARGDALMTPNGSWAITAINAQDPKFNVGTFPFPGKQKGQSLTIGAGDLAWSISSS
;
A
#
# COMPACT_ATOMS: atom_id res chain seq x y z
N MET A 1 -47.55 39.97 -34.83
CA MET A 1 -48.35 39.28 -35.90
C MET A 1 -48.40 37.81 -35.49
N LYS A 2 -49.42 37.41 -34.73
CA LYS A 2 -50.59 36.61 -35.19
C LYS A 2 -50.09 35.27 -35.78
N TRP A 3 -50.46 34.06 -35.41
CA TRP A 3 -51.77 33.53 -34.99
C TRP A 3 -51.61 32.10 -34.52
N TYR A 4 -52.20 31.68 -33.37
CA TYR A 4 -53.36 30.82 -33.10
C TYR A 4 -53.25 29.36 -33.66
N LYS A 5 -53.78 28.31 -33.05
CA LYS A 5 -54.78 27.97 -32.03
C LYS A 5 -54.62 26.48 -31.76
N LYS A 6 -54.67 26.07 -30.50
CA LYS A 6 -55.73 25.27 -29.87
C LYS A 6 -56.25 24.04 -30.62
N ILE A 7 -56.28 22.93 -29.89
CA ILE A 7 -57.34 21.93 -29.69
C ILE A 7 -56.61 20.76 -29.00
N GLY A 8 -56.87 20.28 -27.84
CA GLY A 8 -58.08 20.08 -27.09
C GLY A 8 -58.33 18.59 -26.91
N LEU A 9 -58.13 18.14 -25.72
CA LEU A 9 -59.04 17.42 -24.84
C LEU A 9 -59.15 15.87 -24.91
N PHE A 10 -59.22 15.34 -23.67
CA PHE A 10 -59.84 14.12 -23.08
C PHE A 10 -58.98 12.84 -23.06
N VAL A 11 -58.58 12.48 -21.87
CA VAL A 11 -59.16 11.70 -20.76
C VAL A 11 -58.85 10.21 -20.93
N THR A 12 -58.17 9.66 -20.02
CA THR A 12 -58.74 8.76 -19.00
C THR A 12 -57.73 8.40 -17.94
N ALA A 13 -58.16 8.52 -16.70
CA ALA A 13 -57.46 8.06 -15.52
C ALA A 13 -57.32 6.54 -15.52
N GLY A 14 -56.12 6.07 -15.30
CA GLY A 14 -55.82 4.69 -14.95
C GLY A 14 -54.82 4.71 -13.82
N LEU A 15 -55.29 4.72 -12.58
CA LEU A 15 -54.50 4.41 -11.41
C LEU A 15 -54.00 2.96 -11.54
N THR A 16 -52.72 2.80 -11.79
CA THR A 16 -52.01 1.58 -11.42
C THR A 16 -50.96 1.99 -10.41
N LEU A 17 -51.24 1.71 -9.14
CA LEU A 17 -50.23 1.62 -8.09
C LEU A 17 -49.25 0.51 -8.49
N LEU A 18 -48.13 0.90 -9.06
CA LEU A 18 -46.92 0.06 -9.10
C LEU A 18 -46.12 0.42 -7.88
N GLY A 19 -46.11 -0.49 -6.91
CA GLY A 19 -45.28 -0.42 -5.75
C GLY A 19 -43.79 -0.22 -6.16
N LEU A 20 -43.21 0.86 -5.69
CA LEU A 20 -41.77 1.02 -5.63
C LEU A 20 -41.24 0.00 -4.59
N SER A 21 -41.01 -1.23 -5.05
CA SER A 21 -40.10 -2.13 -4.35
C SER A 21 -38.73 -1.48 -4.48
N ALA A 22 -38.24 -0.91 -3.39
CA ALA A 22 -36.84 -0.58 -3.23
C ALA A 22 -36.08 -1.91 -3.33
N CYS A 23 -35.59 -2.25 -4.51
CA CYS A 23 -34.59 -3.29 -4.67
C CYS A 23 -33.29 -2.75 -4.05
N GLY A 24 -33.03 -3.14 -2.80
CA GLY A 24 -31.67 -3.20 -2.30
C GLY A 24 -30.86 -4.02 -3.30
N ASN A 25 -29.66 -3.57 -3.55
CA ASN A 25 -28.70 -4.18 -4.47
C ASN A 25 -28.36 -5.60 -3.96
N GLN A 26 -29.20 -6.59 -4.27
CA GLN A 26 -28.85 -8.00 -4.06
C GLN A 26 -27.90 -8.37 -5.19
N GLY A 27 -26.65 -8.67 -4.83
CA GLY A 27 -25.67 -9.18 -5.77
C GLY A 27 -26.25 -10.28 -6.64
N GLU A 28 -25.97 -10.24 -7.93
CA GLU A 28 -26.42 -11.23 -8.91
C GLU A 28 -26.09 -12.64 -8.42
N SER A 29 -27.11 -13.39 -8.06
CA SER A 29 -26.97 -14.78 -7.68
C SER A 29 -26.77 -15.61 -8.93
N THR A 30 -25.53 -15.99 -9.20
CA THR A 30 -25.26 -17.09 -10.09
C THR A 30 -25.60 -18.40 -9.36
N ASP A 31 -26.61 -19.11 -9.85
CA ASP A 31 -26.94 -20.46 -9.41
C ASP A 31 -27.48 -20.61 -7.97
N GLY A 32 -28.14 -19.59 -7.41
CA GLY A 32 -28.75 -19.64 -6.08
C GLY A 32 -27.77 -19.53 -4.91
N LYS A 33 -26.52 -19.17 -5.18
CA LYS A 33 -25.51 -18.93 -4.17
C LYS A 33 -25.45 -17.45 -3.76
N VAL A 34 -25.09 -17.18 -2.51
CA VAL A 34 -24.73 -15.85 -2.05
C VAL A 34 -23.36 -15.49 -2.61
N THR A 35 -23.24 -14.38 -3.31
CA THR A 35 -21.95 -13.90 -3.79
C THR A 35 -21.38 -12.85 -2.83
N ILE A 36 -20.16 -13.06 -2.37
CA ILE A 36 -19.37 -12.11 -1.56
C ILE A 36 -18.30 -11.53 -2.47
N GLU A 37 -18.32 -10.21 -2.66
CA GLU A 37 -17.26 -9.53 -3.38
C GLU A 37 -16.10 -9.21 -2.46
N TYR A 38 -14.93 -9.79 -2.75
CA TYR A 38 -13.68 -9.50 -2.08
C TYR A 38 -12.83 -8.57 -2.96
N PHE A 39 -12.67 -7.31 -2.57
CA PHE A 39 -11.88 -6.33 -3.31
C PHE A 39 -10.43 -6.34 -2.83
N ASN A 40 -9.52 -6.72 -3.73
CA ASN A 40 -8.08 -6.82 -3.45
C ASN A 40 -7.30 -5.63 -4.00
N GLN A 41 -6.42 -5.04 -3.17
CA GLN A 41 -5.53 -3.96 -3.57
C GLN A 41 -4.09 -4.43 -3.86
N LYS A 42 -3.80 -5.75 -3.76
CA LYS A 42 -2.44 -6.28 -3.85
C LYS A 42 -2.34 -7.37 -4.91
N GLY A 43 -1.89 -6.97 -6.10
CA GLY A 43 -1.85 -7.84 -7.28
C GLY A 43 -1.07 -9.13 -7.07
N GLU A 44 0.04 -9.08 -6.35
CA GLU A 44 0.88 -10.24 -6.07
C GLU A 44 0.22 -11.29 -5.16
N MET A 45 -0.89 -10.98 -4.51
CA MET A 45 -1.64 -11.91 -3.67
C MET A 45 -2.84 -12.53 -4.35
N VAL A 46 -3.20 -12.10 -5.54
CA VAL A 46 -4.48 -12.44 -6.18
C VAL A 46 -4.66 -13.94 -6.35
N ASP A 47 -3.64 -14.68 -6.75
CA ASP A 47 -3.73 -16.13 -6.96
C ASP A 47 -3.87 -16.87 -5.64
N THR A 48 -3.13 -16.50 -4.61
CA THR A 48 -3.28 -17.03 -3.25
C THR A 48 -4.68 -16.77 -2.69
N LEU A 49 -5.23 -15.56 -2.90
CA LEU A 49 -6.58 -15.22 -2.46
C LEU A 49 -7.66 -16.02 -3.18
N ARG A 50 -7.47 -16.29 -4.48
CA ARG A 50 -8.37 -17.17 -5.25
C ARG A 50 -8.32 -18.61 -4.77
N GLU A 51 -7.17 -19.11 -4.36
CA GLU A 51 -7.04 -20.44 -3.76
C GLU A 51 -7.74 -20.51 -2.41
N ILE A 52 -7.54 -19.52 -1.55
CA ILE A 52 -8.22 -19.41 -0.25
C ILE A 52 -9.74 -19.32 -0.45
N ALA A 53 -10.22 -18.55 -1.43
CA ALA A 53 -11.61 -18.45 -1.77
C ALA A 53 -12.21 -19.79 -2.18
N LYS A 54 -11.50 -20.56 -3.03
CA LYS A 54 -11.92 -21.91 -3.43
C LYS A 54 -12.01 -22.88 -2.26
N ASP A 55 -11.07 -22.81 -1.32
CA ASP A 55 -11.09 -23.66 -0.14
C ASP A 55 -12.24 -23.28 0.79
N PHE A 56 -12.50 -21.98 0.97
CA PHE A 56 -13.67 -21.49 1.70
C PHE A 56 -15.01 -21.95 1.06
N GLU A 57 -15.12 -21.88 -0.26
CA GLU A 57 -16.33 -22.33 -1.00
C GLU A 57 -16.59 -23.85 -0.88
N LYS A 58 -15.53 -24.67 -0.73
CA LYS A 58 -15.69 -26.12 -0.47
C LYS A 58 -16.37 -26.37 0.87
N GLU A 59 -16.02 -25.57 1.88
CA GLU A 59 -16.60 -25.68 3.23
C GLU A 59 -17.97 -24.96 3.29
N ASN A 60 -18.23 -24.02 2.39
CA ASN A 60 -19.44 -23.19 2.32
C ASN A 60 -20.07 -23.23 0.93
N PRO A 61 -20.69 -24.35 0.51
CA PRO A 61 -21.10 -24.58 -0.88
C PRO A 61 -22.20 -23.60 -1.38
N ASN A 62 -22.87 -22.93 -0.47
CA ASN A 62 -23.90 -21.93 -0.79
C ASN A 62 -23.33 -20.51 -0.97
N VAL A 63 -22.02 -20.33 -0.86
CA VAL A 63 -21.32 -19.06 -1.02
C VAL A 63 -20.43 -19.11 -2.25
N HIS A 64 -20.34 -18.01 -2.97
CA HIS A 64 -19.34 -17.74 -4.00
C HIS A 64 -18.54 -16.50 -3.63
N VAL A 65 -17.19 -16.58 -3.66
CA VAL A 65 -16.31 -15.44 -3.36
C VAL A 65 -15.70 -14.91 -4.65
N LYS A 66 -16.19 -13.76 -5.09
CA LYS A 66 -15.69 -13.04 -6.27
C LYS A 66 -14.49 -12.18 -5.89
N VAL A 67 -13.28 -12.66 -6.15
CA VAL A 67 -12.06 -11.89 -5.93
C VAL A 67 -11.86 -10.89 -7.07
N VAL A 68 -12.01 -9.61 -6.76
CA VAL A 68 -11.81 -8.46 -7.68
C VAL A 68 -10.40 -7.93 -7.52
N ASN A 69 -9.65 -7.85 -8.62
CA ASN A 69 -8.32 -7.27 -8.69
C ASN A 69 -8.20 -6.41 -9.95
N VAL A 70 -7.97 -5.13 -9.79
CA VAL A 70 -7.94 -4.15 -10.88
C VAL A 70 -6.69 -3.28 -10.81
N PRO A 71 -6.22 -2.73 -11.94
CA PRO A 71 -5.17 -1.71 -11.90
C PRO A 71 -5.60 -0.49 -11.08
N ASN A 72 -4.65 0.17 -10.42
CA ASN A 72 -4.90 1.34 -9.56
C ASN A 72 -6.01 1.10 -8.52
N ALA A 73 -6.02 -0.10 -7.93
CA ALA A 73 -7.10 -0.59 -7.08
C ALA A 73 -7.48 0.39 -5.95
N GLY A 74 -6.52 1.12 -5.37
CA GLY A 74 -6.79 2.12 -4.33
C GLY A 74 -7.68 3.26 -4.82
N GLU A 75 -7.42 3.82 -5.99
CA GLU A 75 -8.24 4.88 -6.58
C GLU A 75 -9.60 4.37 -7.05
N VAL A 76 -9.64 3.16 -7.58
CA VAL A 76 -10.90 2.51 -7.97
C VAL A 76 -11.78 2.27 -6.74
N LEU A 77 -11.21 1.74 -5.65
CA LEU A 77 -11.94 1.55 -4.40
C LEU A 77 -12.50 2.86 -3.86
N LYS A 78 -11.68 3.90 -3.84
CA LYS A 78 -12.09 5.23 -3.39
C LYS A 78 -13.27 5.77 -4.20
N THR A 79 -13.22 5.63 -5.52
CA THR A 79 -14.30 6.03 -6.42
C THR A 79 -15.58 5.25 -6.15
N ARG A 80 -15.49 3.94 -5.95
CA ARG A 80 -16.62 3.07 -5.63
C ARG A 80 -17.27 3.45 -4.30
N VAL A 81 -16.47 3.60 -3.24
CA VAL A 81 -16.98 3.98 -1.91
C VAL A 81 -17.67 5.34 -1.94
N LEU A 82 -17.12 6.32 -2.66
CA LEU A 82 -17.78 7.63 -2.85
C LEU A 82 -19.10 7.55 -3.62
N ALA A 83 -19.24 6.55 -4.48
CA ALA A 83 -20.49 6.27 -5.20
C ALA A 83 -21.49 5.43 -4.40
N GLY A 84 -21.15 5.00 -3.18
CA GLY A 84 -21.97 4.10 -2.35
C GLY A 84 -21.89 2.63 -2.78
N ASP A 85 -20.98 2.27 -3.68
CA ASP A 85 -20.73 0.91 -4.16
C ASP A 85 -19.57 0.30 -3.34
N ILE A 86 -19.89 -0.19 -2.13
CA ILE A 86 -18.89 -0.72 -1.19
C ILE A 86 -18.83 -2.24 -1.33
N PRO A 87 -17.69 -2.84 -1.65
CA PRO A 87 -17.52 -4.30 -1.67
C PRO A 87 -17.75 -4.93 -0.30
N ASP A 88 -18.27 -6.17 -0.25
CA ASP A 88 -18.54 -6.86 1.02
C ASP A 88 -17.34 -7.02 1.91
N VAL A 89 -16.19 -7.36 1.32
CA VAL A 89 -14.89 -7.45 1.99
C VAL A 89 -13.87 -6.61 1.25
N VAL A 90 -13.26 -5.71 1.95
CA VAL A 90 -12.25 -4.80 1.40
C VAL A 90 -10.89 -5.13 1.98
N ASN A 91 -9.92 -5.38 1.10
CA ASN A 91 -8.52 -5.41 1.48
C ASN A 91 -7.99 -3.97 1.52
N ILE A 92 -7.69 -3.46 2.70
CA ILE A 92 -7.28 -2.08 2.92
C ILE A 92 -6.07 -1.99 3.86
N TYR A 93 -5.28 -0.95 3.69
CA TYR A 93 -4.14 -0.68 4.57
C TYR A 93 -4.62 -0.12 5.91
N PRO A 94 -4.28 -0.76 7.06
CA PRO A 94 -4.84 -0.38 8.35
C PRO A 94 -4.45 1.03 8.82
N GLN A 95 -3.40 1.60 8.26
CA GLN A 95 -2.92 2.95 8.57
C GLN A 95 -3.46 4.03 7.63
N SER A 96 -4.25 3.69 6.61
CA SER A 96 -4.74 4.66 5.63
C SER A 96 -5.74 5.65 6.23
N ILE A 97 -5.74 6.86 5.69
CA ILE A 97 -6.71 7.89 6.06
C ILE A 97 -8.11 7.46 5.63
N GLU A 98 -8.22 6.85 4.47
CA GLU A 98 -9.49 6.35 3.93
C GLU A 98 -10.17 5.37 4.88
N LEU A 99 -9.41 4.41 5.46
CA LEU A 99 -9.98 3.51 6.45
C LEU A 99 -10.56 4.27 7.65
N GLN A 100 -9.83 5.28 8.15
CA GLN A 100 -10.28 6.06 9.29
C GLN A 100 -11.54 6.86 8.98
N GLU A 101 -11.59 7.51 7.82
CA GLU A 101 -12.74 8.30 7.39
C GLU A 101 -13.96 7.42 7.12
N TRP A 102 -13.78 6.31 6.42
CA TRP A 102 -14.87 5.40 6.08
C TRP A 102 -15.42 4.63 7.29
N ALA A 103 -14.56 4.24 8.23
CA ALA A 103 -15.00 3.67 9.50
C ALA A 103 -15.82 4.65 10.33
N LYS A 104 -15.38 5.92 10.42
CA LYS A 104 -16.13 7.00 11.10
C LYS A 104 -17.44 7.34 10.40
N ALA A 105 -17.51 7.19 9.08
CA ALA A 105 -18.74 7.35 8.29
C ALA A 105 -19.69 6.17 8.42
N GLY A 106 -19.28 5.08 9.11
CA GLY A 106 -20.13 3.91 9.34
C GLY A 106 -20.17 2.93 8.16
N TYR A 107 -19.21 2.98 7.27
CA TYR A 107 -19.16 2.07 6.09
C TYR A 107 -18.62 0.68 6.43
N PHE A 108 -17.97 0.51 7.58
CA PHE A 108 -17.42 -0.76 8.02
C PHE A 108 -17.99 -1.23 9.35
N GLU A 109 -18.12 -2.54 9.49
CA GLU A 109 -18.54 -3.21 10.71
C GLU A 109 -17.55 -2.99 11.86
N ASP A 110 -18.10 -2.76 13.06
CA ASP A 110 -17.33 -2.78 14.31
C ASP A 110 -17.04 -4.24 14.72
N LEU A 111 -15.79 -4.62 14.60
CA LEU A 111 -15.32 -5.98 14.85
C LEU A 111 -14.83 -6.19 16.28
N SER A 112 -14.87 -5.18 17.15
CA SER A 112 -14.21 -5.16 18.47
C SER A 112 -14.55 -6.37 19.36
N ASN A 113 -15.77 -6.91 19.23
CA ASN A 113 -16.25 -8.02 20.04
C ASN A 113 -16.13 -9.39 19.37
N LYS A 114 -15.37 -9.50 18.28
CA LYS A 114 -15.26 -10.75 17.52
C LYS A 114 -14.11 -11.63 18.07
N ASP A 115 -14.41 -12.87 18.40
CA ASP A 115 -13.44 -13.80 18.97
C ASP A 115 -12.23 -14.10 18.11
N TYR A 116 -12.36 -14.03 16.78
CA TYR A 116 -11.25 -14.26 15.86
C TYR A 116 -10.13 -13.21 15.98
N LEU A 117 -10.38 -12.05 16.55
CA LEU A 117 -9.35 -11.03 16.81
C LEU A 117 -8.27 -11.54 17.78
N LYS A 118 -8.60 -12.48 18.65
CA LYS A 118 -7.64 -13.13 19.56
C LYS A 118 -6.53 -13.88 18.82
N ARG A 119 -6.73 -14.21 17.55
CA ARG A 119 -5.73 -14.85 16.67
C ARG A 119 -4.77 -13.87 16.03
N VAL A 120 -5.09 -12.57 16.05
CA VAL A 120 -4.21 -11.53 15.49
C VAL A 120 -3.00 -11.35 16.40
N LYS A 121 -1.81 -11.68 15.88
CA LYS A 121 -0.56 -11.63 16.66
C LYS A 121 -0.11 -10.18 16.89
N ASN A 122 0.74 -10.01 17.92
CA ASN A 122 1.43 -8.76 18.22
C ASN A 122 0.50 -7.54 18.46
N HIS A 123 -0.73 -7.78 18.85
CA HIS A 123 -1.73 -6.73 19.12
C HIS A 123 -1.93 -5.76 17.95
N TYR A 124 -1.76 -6.24 16.70
CA TYR A 124 -1.91 -5.40 15.52
C TYR A 124 -3.33 -4.87 15.35
N ALA A 125 -4.35 -5.63 15.75
CA ALA A 125 -5.73 -5.14 15.70
C ALA A 125 -5.92 -3.91 16.60
N ASP A 126 -5.40 -3.97 17.84
CA ASP A 126 -5.50 -2.87 18.81
C ASP A 126 -4.71 -1.64 18.37
N LYS A 127 -3.55 -1.85 17.73
CA LYS A 127 -2.70 -0.75 17.24
C LYS A 127 -3.39 0.11 16.18
N TYR A 128 -4.33 -0.46 15.45
CA TYR A 128 -5.08 0.23 14.39
C TYR A 128 -6.54 0.49 14.76
N ALA A 129 -6.86 0.45 16.05
CA ALA A 129 -8.18 0.85 16.55
C ALA A 129 -8.44 2.34 16.24
N ILE A 130 -9.66 2.64 15.81
CA ILE A 130 -10.14 3.98 15.48
C ILE A 130 -11.17 4.35 16.54
N ASP A 131 -10.88 5.40 17.32
CA ASP A 131 -11.72 5.84 18.45
C ASP A 131 -12.10 4.69 19.40
N GLY A 132 -11.14 3.80 19.65
CA GLY A 132 -11.28 2.64 20.55
C GLY A 132 -12.01 1.44 19.95
N LYS A 133 -12.37 1.47 18.68
CA LYS A 133 -13.07 0.39 17.97
C LYS A 133 -12.20 -0.21 16.88
N ILE A 134 -12.41 -1.50 16.60
CA ILE A 134 -11.66 -2.26 15.59
C ILE A 134 -12.52 -2.44 14.36
N TYR A 135 -12.06 -1.90 13.22
CA TYR A 135 -12.76 -1.96 11.93
C TYR A 135 -12.01 -2.77 10.88
N ASN A 136 -10.88 -3.37 11.26
CA ASN A 136 -10.07 -4.15 10.35
C ASN A 136 -9.37 -5.31 11.07
N ILE A 137 -9.06 -6.35 10.30
CA ILE A 137 -8.33 -7.54 10.75
C ILE A 137 -6.99 -7.54 10.03
N PRO A 138 -5.90 -7.04 10.63
CA PRO A 138 -4.58 -7.13 10.05
C PRO A 138 -4.14 -8.59 9.94
N TYR A 139 -3.79 -9.03 8.74
CA TYR A 139 -3.39 -10.42 8.49
C TYR A 139 -1.96 -10.55 7.97
N THR A 140 -1.37 -9.47 7.45
CA THR A 140 0.04 -9.41 7.06
C THR A 140 0.74 -8.22 7.70
N ALA A 141 2.05 -8.37 7.87
CA ALA A 141 2.95 -7.28 8.26
C ALA A 141 4.11 -7.22 7.27
N ASN A 142 4.63 -6.04 7.04
CA ASN A 142 5.77 -5.80 6.21
C ASN A 142 6.96 -5.22 6.98
N ALA A 143 8.11 -5.29 6.35
CA ALA A 143 9.31 -4.56 6.74
C ALA A 143 9.87 -3.87 5.49
N TYR A 144 10.34 -2.63 5.62
CA TYR A 144 10.91 -1.87 4.53
C TYR A 144 12.39 -1.58 4.82
N GLY A 145 13.25 -1.79 3.81
CA GLY A 145 14.69 -1.63 3.92
C GLY A 145 15.33 -1.47 2.53
N ILE A 146 16.58 -1.85 2.41
CA ILE A 146 17.32 -1.78 1.15
C ILE A 146 17.69 -3.18 0.68
N TYR A 147 17.22 -3.57 -0.51
CA TYR A 147 17.72 -4.76 -1.22
C TYR A 147 19.01 -4.41 -1.96
N TYR A 148 19.94 -5.34 -2.05
CA TYR A 148 21.20 -5.14 -2.76
C TYR A 148 21.75 -6.39 -3.41
N ASN A 149 22.57 -6.21 -4.44
CA ASN A 149 23.31 -7.25 -5.13
C ASN A 149 24.58 -7.60 -4.35
N LYS A 150 24.55 -8.72 -3.60
CA LYS A 150 25.68 -9.17 -2.75
C LYS A 150 26.92 -9.48 -3.55
N ASP A 151 26.75 -10.06 -4.73
CA ASP A 151 27.89 -10.53 -5.55
C ASP A 151 28.63 -9.32 -6.14
N LYS A 152 27.89 -8.31 -6.61
CA LYS A 152 28.46 -7.07 -7.13
C LYS A 152 29.11 -6.26 -6.01
N PHE A 153 28.52 -6.21 -4.82
CA PHE A 153 29.15 -5.60 -3.66
C PHE A 153 30.50 -6.26 -3.34
N LYS A 154 30.54 -7.60 -3.36
CA LYS A 154 31.78 -8.34 -3.14
C LYS A 154 32.81 -8.07 -4.24
N GLU A 155 32.43 -8.13 -5.50
CA GLU A 155 33.26 -7.87 -6.68
C GLU A 155 33.92 -6.48 -6.58
N LEU A 156 33.14 -5.46 -6.21
CA LEU A 156 33.58 -4.09 -6.15
C LEU A 156 34.22 -3.69 -4.81
N GLY A 157 34.32 -4.62 -3.85
CA GLY A 157 34.86 -4.35 -2.53
C GLY A 157 34.00 -3.38 -1.70
N LEU A 158 32.69 -3.35 -1.95
CA LEU A 158 31.73 -2.51 -1.23
C LEU A 158 31.29 -3.20 0.07
N LYS A 159 30.89 -2.38 1.05
CA LYS A 159 30.38 -2.86 2.34
C LYS A 159 28.98 -2.32 2.57
N VAL A 160 28.17 -3.06 3.31
CA VAL A 160 26.88 -2.58 3.82
C VAL A 160 27.15 -1.42 4.79
N PRO A 161 26.52 -0.26 4.61
CA PRO A 161 26.77 0.91 5.44
C PRO A 161 26.06 0.79 6.79
N GLU A 162 26.71 1.27 7.85
CA GLU A 162 26.14 1.31 9.20
C GLU A 162 25.75 2.74 9.62
N THR A 163 26.25 3.77 8.89
CA THR A 163 25.93 5.18 9.12
C THR A 163 25.53 5.91 7.84
N TRP A 164 24.91 7.10 7.98
CA TRP A 164 24.59 7.95 6.82
C TRP A 164 25.83 8.32 6.01
N GLU A 165 26.94 8.64 6.67
CA GLU A 165 28.18 9.00 6.01
C GLU A 165 28.69 7.83 5.16
N GLU A 166 28.71 6.62 5.74
CA GLU A 166 29.07 5.42 5.00
C GLU A 166 28.11 5.14 3.84
N PHE A 167 26.81 5.48 3.96
CA PHE A 167 25.83 5.31 2.90
C PHE A 167 26.05 6.31 1.76
N GLU A 168 26.33 7.57 2.08
CA GLU A 168 26.71 8.59 1.10
C GLU A 168 27.99 8.20 0.34
N GLU A 169 29.01 7.76 1.08
CA GLU A 169 30.24 7.25 0.49
C GLU A 169 30.03 6.01 -0.39
N LEU A 170 29.14 5.11 0.02
CA LEU A 170 28.78 3.93 -0.76
C LEU A 170 28.20 4.34 -2.11
N VAL A 171 27.24 5.28 -2.11
CA VAL A 171 26.64 5.81 -3.33
C VAL A 171 27.70 6.43 -4.24
N ASP A 172 28.60 7.26 -3.69
CA ASP A 172 29.67 7.88 -4.45
C ASP A 172 30.68 6.86 -5.01
N LYS A 173 31.02 5.84 -4.24
CA LYS A 173 31.90 4.74 -4.68
C LYS A 173 31.27 3.94 -5.82
N ILE A 174 29.97 3.67 -5.76
CA ILE A 174 29.26 2.97 -6.83
C ILE A 174 29.29 3.79 -8.12
N ILE A 175 28.94 5.07 -8.05
CA ILE A 175 28.96 5.99 -9.21
C ILE A 175 30.37 6.09 -9.78
N ALA A 176 31.40 6.25 -8.94
CA ALA A 176 32.80 6.35 -9.39
C ALA A 176 33.31 5.09 -10.10
N LYS A 177 32.69 3.95 -9.85
CA LYS A 177 32.97 2.68 -10.54
C LYS A 177 32.16 2.49 -11.83
N GLY A 178 31.36 3.49 -12.22
CA GLY A 178 30.52 3.45 -13.42
C GLY A 178 29.25 2.62 -13.25
N GLU A 179 28.90 2.26 -12.02
CA GLU A 179 27.71 1.51 -11.69
C GLU A 179 26.56 2.44 -11.22
N THR A 180 25.34 1.95 -11.27
CA THR A 180 24.15 2.68 -10.82
C THR A 180 23.78 2.27 -9.40
N PRO A 181 23.72 3.20 -8.43
CA PRO A 181 23.32 2.87 -7.06
C PRO A 181 21.89 2.34 -6.93
N PHE A 182 20.90 3.04 -7.50
CA PHE A 182 19.50 2.78 -7.16
C PHE A 182 18.62 2.45 -8.36
N ALA A 183 17.79 1.42 -8.21
CA ALA A 183 16.57 1.21 -8.99
C ALA A 183 15.38 1.85 -8.26
N ILE A 184 14.70 2.81 -8.91
CA ILE A 184 13.63 3.65 -8.33
C ILE A 184 12.49 3.79 -9.32
N ALA A 185 11.23 3.71 -8.86
CA ALA A 185 10.03 3.89 -9.65
C ALA A 185 9.46 5.31 -9.48
N GLY A 186 9.76 6.19 -10.41
CA GLY A 186 9.25 7.58 -10.37
C GLY A 186 7.77 7.71 -10.73
N ALA A 187 7.23 6.82 -11.57
CA ALA A 187 5.81 6.80 -11.90
C ALA A 187 4.95 6.27 -10.73
N ASP A 188 5.48 5.33 -9.95
CA ASP A 188 4.83 4.80 -8.74
C ASP A 188 5.38 5.51 -7.50
N THR A 189 4.90 6.70 -7.22
CA THR A 189 5.43 7.62 -6.20
C THR A 189 5.48 7.05 -4.79
N TRP A 190 4.67 6.03 -4.48
CA TRP A 190 4.70 5.35 -3.19
C TRP A 190 6.06 4.69 -2.89
N THR A 191 6.83 4.30 -3.93
CA THR A 191 8.17 3.72 -3.77
C THR A 191 9.17 4.75 -3.26
N LEU A 192 9.09 5.98 -3.75
CA LEU A 192 9.88 7.11 -3.28
C LEU A 192 9.51 7.49 -1.84
N ASN A 193 8.21 7.45 -1.52
CA ASN A 193 7.73 7.69 -0.17
C ASN A 193 8.28 6.64 0.83
N GLY A 194 8.41 5.38 0.42
CA GLY A 194 9.03 4.33 1.25
C GLY A 194 10.45 4.67 1.65
N TYR A 195 11.29 5.14 0.73
CA TYR A 195 12.64 5.62 1.03
C TYR A 195 12.61 6.87 1.93
N HIS A 196 11.75 7.84 1.62
CA HIS A 196 11.56 9.03 2.43
C HIS A 196 11.18 8.70 3.88
N GLN A 197 10.26 7.76 4.08
CA GLN A 197 9.89 7.29 5.42
C GLN A 197 11.07 6.67 6.18
N LEU A 198 11.94 5.90 5.51
CA LEU A 198 13.16 5.37 6.13
C LEU A 198 14.12 6.49 6.56
N ALA A 199 14.38 7.42 5.67
CA ALA A 199 15.23 8.58 5.95
C ALA A 199 14.69 9.39 7.13
N LEU A 200 13.41 9.72 7.10
CA LEU A 200 12.76 10.50 8.14
C LEU A 200 12.69 9.75 9.50
N ALA A 201 12.46 8.43 9.47
CA ALA A 201 12.48 7.63 10.69
C ALA A 201 13.86 7.60 11.34
N THR A 202 14.93 7.46 10.54
CA THR A 202 16.30 7.50 11.09
C THR A 202 16.70 8.90 11.55
N SER A 203 16.17 9.95 10.92
CA SER A 203 16.39 11.35 11.33
C SER A 203 15.75 11.67 12.68
N THR A 204 14.62 11.03 13.01
CA THR A 204 13.94 11.18 14.30
C THR A 204 14.45 10.23 15.40
N GLY A 205 15.28 9.25 15.06
CA GLY A 205 15.75 8.21 15.97
C GLY A 205 14.80 7.02 16.15
N GLY A 206 13.70 6.99 15.40
CA GLY A 206 12.74 5.87 15.44
C GLY A 206 11.77 5.91 16.64
N GLY A 207 11.07 4.80 16.86
CA GLY A 207 10.19 4.63 18.00
C GLY A 207 8.99 5.57 18.04
N LYS A 208 8.62 5.98 19.25
CA LYS A 208 7.46 6.87 19.49
C LYS A 208 7.67 8.26 18.89
N GLU A 209 8.87 8.81 18.97
CA GLU A 209 9.24 10.12 18.44
C GLU A 209 9.05 10.18 16.93
N ALA A 210 9.50 9.16 16.21
CA ALA A 210 9.29 9.04 14.77
C ALA A 210 7.80 8.97 14.43
N ASN A 211 7.03 8.16 15.15
CA ASN A 211 5.59 8.06 14.94
C ASN A 211 4.86 9.37 15.19
N ASP A 212 5.18 10.05 16.27
CA ASP A 212 4.55 11.34 16.62
C ASP A 212 4.87 12.41 15.57
N TYR A 213 6.09 12.41 15.05
CA TYR A 213 6.54 13.35 14.04
C TYR A 213 5.91 13.05 12.67
N LEU A 214 5.96 11.80 12.22
CA LEU A 214 5.45 11.36 10.92
C LEU A 214 3.92 11.42 10.82
N ARG A 215 3.21 11.26 11.94
CA ARG A 215 1.74 11.27 11.98
C ARG A 215 1.16 12.65 12.30
N PHE A 216 1.99 13.67 12.42
CA PHE A 216 1.53 15.01 12.79
C PHE A 216 0.69 15.01 14.08
N SER A 217 1.07 14.18 15.05
CA SER A 217 0.31 13.97 16.30
C SER A 217 0.12 15.24 17.11
N LYS A 218 0.95 16.26 16.84
CA LYS A 218 0.87 17.57 17.47
C LYS A 218 0.69 18.64 16.39
N PRO A 219 -0.35 19.47 16.44
CA PRO A 219 -0.51 20.58 15.52
C PRO A 219 0.73 21.48 15.50
N ASN A 220 1.19 21.84 14.31
CA ASN A 220 2.38 22.69 14.10
C ASN A 220 3.69 22.14 14.69
N ALA A 221 3.80 20.82 14.87
CA ALA A 221 5.01 20.18 15.39
C ALA A 221 6.17 20.27 14.41
N ILE A 222 5.91 20.23 13.09
CA ILE A 222 6.93 20.30 12.03
C ILE A 222 7.15 21.74 11.62
N LYS A 223 8.42 22.17 11.65
CA LYS A 223 8.86 23.49 11.21
C LYS A 223 9.94 23.35 10.14
N SER A 224 9.96 24.23 9.17
CA SER A 224 10.99 24.25 8.11
C SER A 224 12.43 24.38 8.65
N SER A 225 12.59 24.84 9.89
CA SER A 225 13.88 24.94 10.58
C SER A 225 14.32 23.64 11.27
N ASP A 226 13.48 22.62 11.36
CA ASP A 226 13.78 21.41 12.10
C ASP A 226 15.00 20.66 11.51
N SER A 227 15.91 20.26 12.38
CA SER A 227 17.08 19.50 11.97
C SER A 227 16.72 18.15 11.33
N VAL A 228 15.61 17.55 11.79
CA VAL A 228 15.06 16.31 11.22
C VAL A 228 14.77 16.45 9.73
N LEU A 229 14.17 17.56 9.30
CA LEU A 229 13.91 17.80 7.87
C LEU A 229 15.20 18.04 7.08
N LYS A 230 16.18 18.72 7.66
CA LYS A 230 17.47 18.93 7.00
C LYS A 230 18.21 17.60 6.80
N ASP A 231 18.19 16.76 7.80
CA ASP A 231 18.79 15.43 7.75
C ASP A 231 18.08 14.54 6.72
N ASP A 232 16.74 14.59 6.68
CA ASP A 232 15.94 13.88 5.70
C ASP A 232 16.24 14.34 4.28
N PHE A 233 16.24 15.65 4.03
CA PHE A 233 16.59 16.20 2.70
C PHE A 233 18.03 15.87 2.28
N ARG A 234 18.98 15.81 3.21
CA ARG A 234 20.35 15.36 2.93
C ARG A 234 20.35 13.95 2.33
N LEU A 235 19.56 13.04 2.90
CA LEU A 235 19.46 11.65 2.42
C LEU A 235 18.71 11.55 1.09
N LEU A 236 17.68 12.38 0.88
CA LEU A 236 16.96 12.45 -0.39
C LEU A 236 17.82 13.03 -1.52
N ASP A 237 18.73 13.93 -1.21
CA ASP A 237 19.65 14.52 -2.18
C ASP A 237 20.60 13.50 -2.85
N LEU A 238 20.74 12.30 -2.27
CA LEU A 238 21.50 11.22 -2.91
C LEU A 238 20.94 10.85 -4.29
N PHE A 239 19.61 10.93 -4.47
CA PHE A 239 18.97 10.66 -5.76
C PHE A 239 19.25 11.74 -6.82
N ARG A 240 19.65 12.94 -6.41
CA ARG A 240 20.00 14.04 -7.33
C ARG A 240 21.40 13.91 -7.92
N LYS A 241 22.25 13.04 -7.36
CA LYS A 241 23.59 12.79 -7.91
C LYS A 241 23.47 12.21 -9.31
N LYS A 242 24.26 12.73 -10.25
CA LYS A 242 24.30 12.24 -11.62
C LYS A 242 24.70 10.76 -11.64
N GLY A 243 23.87 9.90 -12.25
CA GLY A 243 24.10 8.47 -12.31
C GLY A 243 23.62 7.69 -11.06
N ALA A 244 22.97 8.35 -10.10
CA ALA A 244 22.47 7.69 -8.90
C ALA A 244 21.31 6.73 -9.15
N MET A 245 20.54 6.95 -10.20
CA MET A 245 19.35 6.16 -10.54
C MET A 245 19.45 5.59 -11.95
N GLN A 246 18.76 4.47 -12.18
CA GLN A 246 18.69 3.86 -13.51
C GLN A 246 18.08 4.82 -14.56
N THR A 247 18.41 4.56 -15.82
CA THR A 247 17.82 5.32 -16.94
C THR A 247 16.29 5.20 -16.92
N ASN A 248 15.59 6.28 -17.26
CA ASN A 248 14.12 6.36 -17.32
C ASN A 248 13.39 6.16 -15.97
N TRP A 249 14.06 6.37 -14.86
CA TRP A 249 13.45 6.20 -13.52
C TRP A 249 12.14 7.01 -13.36
N GLN A 250 12.02 8.19 -14.00
CA GLN A 250 10.83 9.05 -13.87
C GLN A 250 9.55 8.38 -14.41
N GLY A 251 9.69 7.62 -15.50
CA GLY A 251 8.58 6.89 -16.13
C GLY A 251 8.46 5.43 -15.72
N ALA A 252 9.41 4.93 -14.91
CA ALA A 252 9.42 3.54 -14.46
C ALA A 252 8.34 3.30 -13.41
N GLY A 253 7.55 2.25 -13.60
CA GLY A 253 6.64 1.71 -12.61
C GLY A 253 7.32 0.69 -11.69
N TYR A 254 6.60 0.18 -10.71
CA TYR A 254 7.11 -0.79 -9.73
C TYR A 254 7.69 -2.05 -10.39
N THR A 255 6.99 -2.60 -11.38
CA THR A 255 7.44 -3.80 -12.10
C THR A 255 8.75 -3.54 -12.86
N ASP A 256 8.92 -2.35 -13.43
CA ASP A 256 10.15 -1.96 -14.16
C ASP A 256 11.34 -1.91 -13.20
N VAL A 257 11.13 -1.38 -12.00
CA VAL A 257 12.17 -1.30 -10.96
C VAL A 257 12.59 -2.67 -10.45
N VAL A 258 11.62 -3.54 -10.19
CA VAL A 258 11.91 -4.94 -9.80
C VAL A 258 12.73 -5.62 -10.90
N GLY A 259 12.34 -5.44 -12.17
CA GLY A 259 13.07 -5.98 -13.31
C GLY A 259 14.48 -5.37 -13.46
N ALA A 260 14.61 -4.06 -13.32
CA ALA A 260 15.92 -3.37 -13.41
C ALA A 260 16.89 -3.85 -12.32
N PHE A 261 16.41 -3.97 -11.08
CA PHE A 261 17.23 -4.53 -10.00
C PHE A 261 17.60 -6.00 -10.27
N ALA A 262 16.64 -6.83 -10.67
CA ALA A 262 16.88 -8.26 -10.92
C ALA A 262 17.85 -8.52 -12.09
N ARG A 263 17.90 -7.63 -13.08
CA ARG A 263 18.90 -7.69 -14.17
C ARG A 263 20.28 -7.18 -13.74
N GLY A 264 20.38 -6.47 -12.62
CA GLY A 264 21.61 -5.82 -12.16
C GLY A 264 21.86 -4.44 -12.79
N ASP A 265 20.83 -3.80 -13.36
CA ASP A 265 20.93 -2.43 -13.91
C ASP A 265 21.20 -1.40 -12.81
N ALA A 266 20.91 -1.74 -11.56
CA ALA A 266 21.27 -0.99 -10.37
C ALA A 266 21.62 -1.94 -9.22
N LEU A 267 22.49 -1.50 -8.32
CA LEU A 267 23.03 -2.34 -7.25
C LEU A 267 22.10 -2.43 -6.04
N MET A 268 21.23 -1.47 -5.85
CA MET A 268 20.30 -1.40 -4.70
C MET A 268 18.90 -0.99 -5.14
N THR A 269 17.90 -1.40 -4.34
CA THR A 269 16.54 -0.85 -4.42
C THR A 269 15.93 -0.75 -3.03
N PRO A 270 15.50 0.45 -2.60
CA PRO A 270 14.67 0.61 -1.41
C PRO A 270 13.32 -0.05 -1.64
N ASN A 271 12.97 -1.06 -0.85
CA ASN A 271 11.73 -1.80 -1.04
C ASN A 271 11.29 -2.54 0.23
N GLY A 272 10.04 -2.98 0.24
CA GLY A 272 9.50 -3.77 1.33
C GLY A 272 9.68 -5.27 1.16
N SER A 273 9.37 -6.02 2.21
CA SER A 273 9.50 -7.48 2.26
C SER A 273 8.69 -8.23 1.19
N TRP A 274 7.64 -7.60 0.65
CA TRP A 274 6.87 -8.15 -0.48
C TRP A 274 7.66 -8.26 -1.77
N ALA A 275 8.70 -7.44 -1.95
CA ALA A 275 9.47 -7.38 -3.20
C ALA A 275 10.27 -8.65 -3.46
N ILE A 276 10.63 -9.44 -2.44
CA ILE A 276 11.47 -10.63 -2.63
C ILE A 276 10.82 -11.66 -3.57
N THR A 277 9.52 -11.85 -3.47
CA THR A 277 8.78 -12.76 -4.36
C THR A 277 8.84 -12.27 -5.80
N ALA A 278 8.60 -10.98 -6.02
CA ALA A 278 8.63 -10.37 -7.34
C ALA A 278 10.07 -10.34 -7.93
N ILE A 279 11.08 -10.08 -7.11
CA ILE A 279 12.49 -10.13 -7.51
C ILE A 279 12.88 -11.57 -7.91
N ASN A 280 12.53 -12.57 -7.09
CA ASN A 280 12.86 -13.96 -7.38
C ASN A 280 12.16 -14.48 -8.64
N ALA A 281 10.94 -14.03 -8.92
CA ALA A 281 10.21 -14.36 -10.15
C ALA A 281 10.91 -13.86 -11.43
N GLN A 282 11.79 -12.85 -11.32
CA GLN A 282 12.63 -12.35 -12.42
C GLN A 282 13.93 -13.17 -12.60
N ASP A 283 14.17 -14.20 -11.79
CA ASP A 283 15.35 -15.07 -11.84
C ASP A 283 16.70 -14.31 -11.84
N PRO A 284 16.97 -13.47 -10.81
CA PRO A 284 18.21 -12.71 -10.74
C PRO A 284 19.41 -13.68 -10.71
N LYS A 285 20.46 -13.36 -11.51
CA LYS A 285 21.66 -14.20 -11.64
C LYS A 285 22.72 -13.85 -10.58
N PHE A 286 22.31 -13.32 -9.45
CA PHE A 286 23.14 -12.95 -8.31
C PHE A 286 22.43 -13.21 -6.99
N ASN A 287 23.19 -13.25 -5.91
CA ASN A 287 22.67 -13.39 -4.57
C ASN A 287 22.05 -12.06 -4.07
N VAL A 288 20.76 -12.07 -3.80
CA VAL A 288 20.05 -10.94 -3.23
C VAL A 288 20.30 -10.86 -1.72
N GLY A 289 20.58 -9.67 -1.23
CA GLY A 289 20.69 -9.37 0.20
C GLY A 289 19.77 -8.23 0.59
N THR A 290 19.61 -8.03 1.90
CA THR A 290 18.91 -6.87 2.46
C THR A 290 19.71 -6.29 3.61
N PHE A 291 19.55 -4.99 3.82
CA PHE A 291 20.05 -4.33 5.02
C PHE A 291 19.07 -3.25 5.50
N PRO A 292 19.04 -2.97 6.82
CA PRO A 292 18.24 -1.89 7.37
C PRO A 292 18.79 -0.54 6.90
N PHE A 293 17.95 0.47 6.82
CA PHE A 293 18.41 1.82 6.49
C PHE A 293 19.37 2.31 7.57
N PRO A 294 20.56 2.80 7.22
CA PRO A 294 21.56 3.20 8.19
C PRO A 294 21.10 4.40 9.02
N GLY A 295 21.53 4.47 10.24
CA GLY A 295 21.28 5.60 11.13
C GLY A 295 22.35 6.69 11.03
N LYS A 296 22.16 7.75 11.80
CA LYS A 296 23.16 8.82 11.92
C LYS A 296 24.46 8.33 12.56
N GLN A 297 24.34 7.37 13.47
CA GLN A 297 25.45 6.72 14.15
C GLN A 297 25.31 5.19 14.05
N LYS A 298 26.45 4.52 14.19
CA LYS A 298 26.50 3.06 14.23
C LYS A 298 25.56 2.50 15.31
N GLY A 299 24.83 1.46 14.96
CA GLY A 299 23.84 0.84 15.84
C GLY A 299 22.46 1.51 15.85
N GLN A 300 22.26 2.56 15.06
CA GLN A 300 20.98 3.27 14.91
C GLN A 300 20.25 2.94 13.60
N SER A 301 20.67 1.90 12.89
CA SER A 301 19.98 1.46 11.67
C SER A 301 18.56 1.04 11.97
N LEU A 302 17.62 1.40 11.09
CA LEU A 302 16.21 1.13 11.27
C LEU A 302 15.61 0.38 10.07
N THR A 303 14.62 -0.43 10.38
CA THR A 303 13.68 -0.99 9.43
C THR A 303 12.28 -0.52 9.81
N ILE A 304 11.54 0.04 8.89
CA ILE A 304 10.14 0.38 9.12
C ILE A 304 9.32 -0.89 8.97
N GLY A 305 8.51 -1.18 9.99
CA GLY A 305 7.56 -2.30 9.97
C GLY A 305 6.16 -1.83 10.34
N ALA A 306 5.16 -2.34 9.62
CA ALA A 306 3.76 -1.99 9.85
C ALA A 306 2.86 -3.19 9.55
N GLY A 307 1.59 -3.12 9.99
CA GLY A 307 0.54 -3.91 9.37
C GLY A 307 0.48 -3.54 7.88
N ASP A 308 0.57 -4.53 7.02
CA ASP A 308 0.57 -4.30 5.58
C ASP A 308 -0.87 -4.25 5.07
N LEU A 309 -1.56 -5.37 5.16
CA LEU A 309 -2.93 -5.49 4.71
C LEU A 309 -3.85 -5.90 5.86
N ALA A 310 -5.07 -5.42 5.78
CA ALA A 310 -6.15 -5.79 6.68
C ALA A 310 -7.45 -6.01 5.90
N TRP A 311 -8.32 -6.83 6.44
CA TRP A 311 -9.68 -6.99 5.95
C TRP A 311 -10.62 -6.08 6.72
N SER A 312 -11.40 -5.29 6.01
CA SER A 312 -12.57 -4.60 6.55
C SER A 312 -13.82 -5.20 5.92
N ILE A 313 -14.89 -5.31 6.70
CA ILE A 313 -16.17 -5.86 6.29
C ILE A 313 -17.14 -4.70 6.13
N SER A 314 -17.86 -4.64 5.02
CA SER A 314 -18.90 -3.64 4.80
C SER A 314 -20.01 -3.79 5.84
N SER A 315 -20.59 -2.66 6.25
CA SER A 315 -21.77 -2.61 7.13
C SER A 315 -23.10 -2.68 6.35
N SER A 316 -23.04 -2.70 5.02
CA SER A 316 -24.21 -2.70 4.11
C SER A 316 -24.66 -4.10 3.75
#